data_9f2f15584c9a65c2840dfe7e0ec8df32
#
_entry.id   9f2f15584c9a65c2840dfe7e0ec8df32
#
_cell.length_a   1.000
_cell.length_b   1.000
_cell.length_c   1.000
_cell.angle_alpha   90.00
_cell.angle_beta   90.00
_cell.angle_gamma   90.00
#
_symmetry.space_group_name_H-M   'P 1'
#
loop_
_entity.id
_entity.type
_entity.pdbx_description
1 polymer ?
#
loop_
_entity_poly.entity_id
_entity_poly.type
_entity_poly.pdbx_seq_one_letter_code
_entity_poly.pdbx_strand_id
1 'polypeptide(L)'
;MISRKTKKELTEEQKELFSYFLPVPGMEDQIRQVLLGAKTRIGNSVTSLAGNILIQGEEGSGKTVFATSLIKAIQKEIGNEDAKIGKISAESLNHKDFAALIPKIEGGYLIVDKAGQLTAETAAYMSQVMEQNTQGMVVILEDTRAGIRKVMNS
;
A
#
# COMPACT_ATOMS: atom_id res chain seq x y z
N MET A 1 17.72 19.07 15.82
CA MET A 1 18.39 18.99 14.53
C MET A 1 17.88 17.86 13.70
N ILE A 2 18.05 16.68 14.22
CA ILE A 2 17.63 15.47 13.49
C ILE A 2 16.14 15.49 13.22
N SER A 3 15.36 15.95 14.17
CA SER A 3 13.90 15.97 14.03
C SER A 3 13.40 16.80 12.84
N ARG A 4 14.14 17.79 12.43
CA ARG A 4 13.73 18.61 11.29
C ARG A 4 13.78 17.86 9.98
N LYS A 5 14.68 16.88 9.86
CA LYS A 5 14.78 16.09 8.65
C LYS A 5 13.62 15.14 8.51
N THR A 6 13.01 14.75 9.63
CA THR A 6 11.87 13.84 9.62
C THR A 6 10.54 14.56 9.45
N LYS A 7 10.57 15.89 9.38
CA LYS A 7 9.37 16.69 9.22
C LYS A 7 9.30 17.36 7.86
N LYS A 8 9.77 16.65 6.84
CA LYS A 8 9.66 17.13 5.48
C LYS A 8 8.19 17.31 5.14
N GLU A 9 7.83 18.51 4.73
CA GLU A 9 6.46 18.82 4.37
C GLU A 9 6.11 18.27 2.99
N LEU A 10 4.82 18.11 2.77
CA LEU A 10 4.33 17.69 1.46
C LEU A 10 4.60 18.81 0.44
N THR A 11 4.96 18.41 -0.78
CA THR A 11 5.13 19.35 -1.88
C THR A 11 3.75 19.87 -2.31
N GLU A 12 3.72 20.95 -3.08
CA GLU A 12 2.45 21.46 -3.59
C GLU A 12 1.74 20.43 -4.45
N GLU A 13 2.49 19.68 -5.23
CA GLU A 13 1.92 18.64 -6.07
C GLU A 13 1.31 17.53 -5.21
N GLN A 14 1.97 17.14 -4.12
CA GLN A 14 1.45 16.14 -3.21
C GLN A 14 0.20 16.64 -2.50
N LYS A 15 0.18 17.91 -2.08
CA LYS A 15 -1.00 18.51 -1.46
C LYS A 15 -2.19 18.49 -2.39
N GLU A 16 -1.96 18.77 -3.66
CA GLU A 16 -3.02 18.72 -4.66
C GLU A 16 -3.54 17.30 -4.84
N LEU A 17 -2.62 16.34 -4.92
CA LEU A 17 -2.96 14.92 -5.10
C LEU A 17 -3.83 14.39 -3.96
N PHE A 18 -3.58 14.84 -2.73
CA PHE A 18 -4.32 14.38 -1.55
C PHE A 18 -5.33 15.40 -1.04
N SER A 19 -5.67 16.41 -1.83
CA SER A 19 -6.51 17.53 -1.36
C SER A 19 -7.83 17.10 -0.72
N TYR A 20 -8.44 16.03 -1.21
CA TYR A 20 -9.69 15.52 -0.66
C TYR A 20 -9.52 14.98 0.77
N PHE A 21 -8.33 14.45 1.07
CA PHE A 21 -8.08 13.75 2.33
C PHE A 21 -7.37 14.60 3.38
N LEU A 22 -6.67 15.64 2.98
CA LEU A 22 -5.87 16.45 3.92
C LEU A 22 -6.67 17.08 5.06
N PRO A 23 -7.95 17.48 4.86
CA PRO A 23 -8.73 18.02 5.97
C PRO A 23 -9.02 17.03 7.09
N VAL A 24 -8.84 15.72 6.84
CA VAL A 24 -9.07 14.71 7.88
C VAL A 24 -7.94 14.80 8.91
N PRO A 25 -8.29 14.95 10.22
CA PRO A 25 -7.26 15.09 11.26
C PRO A 25 -6.25 13.94 11.24
N GLY A 26 -4.97 14.28 11.28
CA GLY A 26 -3.89 13.30 11.32
C GLY A 26 -3.51 12.70 9.98
N MET A 27 -4.28 12.94 8.93
CA MET A 27 -4.04 12.34 7.63
C MET A 27 -2.76 12.86 6.99
N GLU A 28 -2.51 14.16 7.09
CA GLU A 28 -1.31 14.72 6.51
C GLU A 28 -0.05 14.10 7.11
N ASP A 29 -0.04 13.89 8.42
CA ASP A 29 1.09 13.27 9.10
C ASP A 29 1.29 11.83 8.65
N GLN A 30 0.21 11.08 8.48
CA GLN A 30 0.29 9.69 8.03
C GLN A 30 0.86 9.61 6.61
N ILE A 31 0.41 10.49 5.73
CA ILE A 31 0.91 10.54 4.36
C ILE A 31 2.40 10.86 4.36
N ARG A 32 2.80 11.86 5.14
CA ARG A 32 4.22 12.23 5.23
C ARG A 32 5.08 11.09 5.73
N GLN A 33 4.60 10.35 6.73
CA GLN A 33 5.35 9.22 7.28
C GLN A 33 5.60 8.15 6.22
N VAL A 34 4.59 7.84 5.42
CA VAL A 34 4.74 6.85 4.37
C VAL A 34 5.74 7.32 3.31
N LEU A 35 5.60 8.57 2.88
CA LEU A 35 6.45 9.10 1.81
C LEU A 35 7.89 9.32 2.25
N LEU A 36 8.08 9.69 3.50
CA LEU A 36 9.41 9.99 4.03
C LEU A 36 10.37 8.83 3.88
N GLY A 37 9.90 7.61 4.12
CA GLY A 37 10.75 6.43 4.04
C GLY A 37 10.62 5.65 2.74
N ALA A 38 9.81 6.13 1.79
CA ALA A 38 9.51 5.36 0.60
C ALA A 38 10.74 4.99 -0.21
N LYS A 39 11.64 5.94 -0.40
CA LYS A 39 12.83 5.71 -1.22
C LYS A 39 13.74 4.66 -0.63
N THR A 40 13.93 4.67 0.68
CA THR A 40 14.80 3.70 1.35
C THR A 40 14.12 2.36 1.61
N ARG A 41 12.89 2.38 2.13
CA ARG A 41 12.21 1.16 2.53
C ARG A 41 11.59 0.40 1.37
N ILE A 42 11.06 1.11 0.39
CA ILE A 42 10.38 0.50 -0.75
C ILE A 42 11.31 0.38 -1.93
N GLY A 43 11.95 1.50 -2.30
CA GLY A 43 12.76 1.56 -3.51
C GLY A 43 13.97 0.63 -3.53
N ASN A 44 14.50 0.27 -2.35
CA ASN A 44 15.69 -0.56 -2.23
C ASN A 44 15.39 -2.01 -1.87
N SER A 45 14.12 -2.38 -1.72
CA SER A 45 13.76 -3.72 -1.28
C SER A 45 13.39 -4.61 -2.46
N VAL A 46 13.78 -5.89 -2.39
CA VAL A 46 13.35 -6.88 -3.38
C VAL A 46 12.21 -7.75 -2.85
N THR A 47 11.90 -7.62 -1.55
CA THR A 47 10.77 -8.33 -0.95
C THR A 47 9.60 -7.36 -0.80
N SER A 48 8.41 -7.88 -0.49
CA SER A 48 7.23 -7.05 -0.31
C SER A 48 6.98 -6.65 1.15
N LEU A 49 7.81 -7.11 2.08
CA LEU A 49 7.58 -6.82 3.50
C LEU A 49 7.71 -5.32 3.80
N ALA A 50 8.70 -4.66 3.22
CA ALA A 50 8.92 -3.25 3.46
C ALA A 50 7.85 -2.35 2.83
N GLY A 51 7.14 -2.87 1.84
CA GLY A 51 6.12 -2.11 1.12
C GLY A 51 4.69 -2.51 1.47
N ASN A 52 4.47 -3.18 2.60
CA ASN A 52 3.14 -3.61 3.00
C ASN A 52 2.42 -2.47 3.68
N ILE A 53 1.29 -2.04 3.12
CA ILE A 53 0.54 -0.88 3.59
C ILE A 53 -0.91 -1.27 3.87
N LEU A 54 -1.46 -0.78 4.99
CA LEU A 54 -2.85 -1.02 5.36
C LEU A 54 -3.63 0.29 5.27
N ILE A 55 -4.76 0.28 4.58
CA ILE A 55 -5.64 1.43 4.47
C ILE A 55 -7.00 1.08 5.05
N GLN A 56 -7.43 1.86 6.01
CA GLN A 56 -8.66 1.66 6.75
C GLN A 56 -9.62 2.81 6.49
N GLY A 57 -10.89 2.49 6.24
CA GLY A 57 -11.92 3.50 6.05
C GLY A 57 -13.27 2.85 5.88
N GLU A 58 -14.33 3.61 6.09
CA GLU A 58 -15.69 3.09 5.93
C GLU A 58 -16.02 2.84 4.46
N GLU A 59 -17.09 2.07 4.23
CA GLU A 59 -17.59 1.84 2.89
C GLU A 59 -17.87 3.18 2.22
N GLY A 60 -17.42 3.34 0.98
CA GLY A 60 -17.65 4.56 0.23
C GLY A 60 -16.81 5.74 0.65
N SER A 61 -15.81 5.55 1.51
CA SER A 61 -14.96 6.66 1.97
C SER A 61 -13.84 7.02 0.99
N GLY A 62 -13.74 6.34 -0.14
CA GLY A 62 -12.71 6.64 -1.13
C GLY A 62 -11.39 5.95 -0.89
N LYS A 63 -11.39 4.78 -0.24
CA LYS A 63 -10.16 4.04 0.06
C LYS A 63 -9.33 3.74 -1.20
N THR A 64 -9.98 3.32 -2.27
CA THR A 64 -9.28 3.01 -3.52
C THR A 64 -8.70 4.25 -4.15
N VAL A 65 -9.43 5.37 -4.10
CA VAL A 65 -8.92 6.66 -4.60
C VAL A 65 -7.69 7.07 -3.79
N PHE A 66 -7.76 6.91 -2.47
CA PHE A 66 -6.63 7.22 -1.60
C PHE A 66 -5.43 6.31 -1.91
N ALA A 67 -5.68 5.01 -2.06
CA ALA A 67 -4.61 4.05 -2.40
C ALA A 67 -3.93 4.43 -3.70
N THR A 68 -4.70 4.78 -4.72
CA THR A 68 -4.16 5.18 -6.02
C THR A 68 -3.34 6.46 -5.90
N SER A 69 -3.83 7.44 -5.13
CA SER A 69 -3.09 8.68 -4.91
C SER A 69 -1.78 8.42 -4.17
N LEU A 70 -1.81 7.53 -3.19
CA LEU A 70 -0.62 7.17 -2.42
C LEU A 70 0.40 6.49 -3.33
N ILE A 71 -0.05 5.59 -4.20
CA ILE A 71 0.84 4.92 -5.15
C ILE A 71 1.50 5.95 -6.06
N LYS A 72 0.74 6.91 -6.58
CA LYS A 72 1.31 7.93 -7.46
C LYS A 72 2.37 8.75 -6.75
N ALA A 73 2.14 9.09 -5.49
CA ALA A 73 3.12 9.83 -4.70
C ALA A 73 4.37 9.01 -4.46
N ILE A 74 4.22 7.72 -4.15
CA ILE A 74 5.36 6.82 -3.93
C ILE A 74 6.15 6.64 -5.24
N GLN A 75 5.46 6.42 -6.34
CA GLN A 75 6.11 6.26 -7.65
C GLN A 75 7.00 7.46 -7.96
N LYS A 76 6.52 8.66 -7.66
CA LYS A 76 7.27 9.87 -7.91
C LYS A 76 8.48 9.97 -6.98
N GLU A 77 8.32 9.61 -5.71
CA GLU A 77 9.42 9.63 -4.74
C GLU A 77 10.55 8.67 -5.12
N ILE A 78 10.22 7.48 -5.60
CA ILE A 78 11.24 6.48 -5.93
C ILE A 78 11.58 6.41 -7.41
N GLY A 79 10.91 7.19 -8.25
CA GLY A 79 11.25 7.28 -9.67
C GLY A 79 10.78 6.12 -10.53
N ASN A 80 9.69 5.46 -10.15
CA ASN A 80 9.17 4.34 -10.96
C ASN A 80 7.74 4.61 -11.45
N GLU A 81 7.55 5.78 -12.05
CA GLU A 81 6.22 6.23 -12.48
C GLU A 81 5.54 5.31 -13.48
N ASP A 82 6.30 4.46 -14.16
CA ASP A 82 5.76 3.51 -15.13
C ASP A 82 5.41 2.15 -14.51
N ALA A 83 5.59 1.99 -13.20
CA ALA A 83 5.32 0.73 -12.53
C ALA A 83 3.84 0.37 -12.63
N LYS A 84 3.57 -0.91 -12.78
CA LYS A 84 2.21 -1.41 -12.93
C LYS A 84 1.42 -1.33 -11.63
N ILE A 85 0.11 -1.15 -11.77
CA ILE A 85 -0.81 -1.12 -10.64
C ILE A 85 -1.90 -2.14 -10.92
N GLY A 86 -2.03 -3.13 -10.06
CA GLY A 86 -3.09 -4.11 -10.16
C GLY A 86 -4.06 -3.96 -8.99
N LYS A 87 -5.30 -4.38 -9.19
CA LYS A 87 -6.30 -4.39 -8.13
C LYS A 87 -7.05 -5.70 -8.18
N ILE A 88 -7.26 -6.31 -7.02
CA ILE A 88 -7.98 -7.57 -6.90
C ILE A 88 -8.75 -7.59 -5.59
N SER A 89 -9.91 -8.24 -5.55
CA SER A 89 -10.63 -8.42 -4.30
C SER A 89 -10.01 -9.58 -3.52
N ALA A 90 -10.11 -9.52 -2.19
CA ALA A 90 -9.61 -10.59 -1.34
C ALA A 90 -10.31 -11.92 -1.67
N GLU A 91 -11.62 -11.86 -1.95
CA GLU A 91 -12.36 -13.07 -2.30
C GLU A 91 -11.79 -13.73 -3.56
N SER A 92 -11.51 -12.94 -4.60
CA SER A 92 -10.90 -13.49 -5.80
C SER A 92 -9.53 -14.07 -5.51
N LEU A 93 -8.78 -13.41 -4.64
CA LEU A 93 -7.43 -13.85 -4.29
C LEU A 93 -7.45 -15.20 -3.56
N ASN A 94 -8.51 -15.49 -2.79
CA ASN A 94 -8.68 -16.78 -2.14
C ASN A 94 -8.76 -17.95 -3.14
N HIS A 95 -9.10 -17.66 -4.40
CA HIS A 95 -9.26 -18.65 -5.44
C HIS A 95 -8.18 -18.57 -6.52
N LYS A 96 -7.10 -17.84 -6.26
CA LYS A 96 -6.00 -17.67 -7.21
C LYS A 96 -4.67 -17.92 -6.52
N ASP A 97 -3.65 -18.17 -7.32
CA ASP A 97 -2.30 -18.30 -6.82
C ASP A 97 -1.65 -16.93 -6.73
N PHE A 98 -1.46 -16.44 -5.53
CA PHE A 98 -0.85 -15.13 -5.30
C PHE A 98 0.52 -15.02 -5.97
N ALA A 99 1.33 -16.07 -5.89
CA ALA A 99 2.67 -16.07 -6.49
C ALA A 99 2.61 -15.87 -8.00
N ALA A 100 1.54 -16.33 -8.66
CA ALA A 100 1.39 -16.18 -10.10
C ALA A 100 1.15 -14.73 -10.53
N LEU A 101 0.73 -13.88 -9.60
CA LEU A 101 0.50 -12.46 -9.90
C LEU A 101 1.81 -11.66 -9.96
N ILE A 102 2.85 -12.13 -9.27
CA ILE A 102 4.08 -11.38 -9.13
C ILE A 102 4.72 -11.01 -10.47
N PRO A 103 4.91 -11.96 -11.42
CA PRO A 103 5.48 -11.58 -12.72
C PRO A 103 4.61 -10.60 -13.49
N LYS A 104 3.29 -10.66 -13.27
CA LYS A 104 2.35 -9.78 -13.98
C LYS A 104 2.42 -8.34 -13.46
N ILE A 105 2.78 -8.15 -12.21
CA ILE A 105 2.87 -6.83 -11.59
C ILE A 105 4.26 -6.21 -11.81
N GLU A 106 5.26 -7.04 -12.04
CA GLU A 106 6.63 -6.58 -12.38
C GLU A 106 7.22 -5.59 -11.38
N GLY A 107 7.10 -5.89 -10.09
CA GLY A 107 7.65 -5.03 -9.06
C GLY A 107 6.86 -3.75 -8.81
N GLY A 108 5.62 -3.69 -9.31
CA GLY A 108 4.75 -2.54 -9.13
C GLY A 108 3.94 -2.62 -7.84
N TYR A 109 2.65 -2.36 -7.96
CA TYR A 109 1.76 -2.21 -6.82
C TYR A 109 0.53 -3.08 -6.97
N LEU A 110 0.11 -3.72 -5.88
CA LEU A 110 -1.12 -4.53 -5.87
C LEU A 110 -2.03 -4.03 -4.76
N ILE A 111 -3.24 -3.62 -5.13
CA ILE A 111 -4.27 -3.21 -4.17
C ILE A 111 -5.20 -4.40 -3.95
N VAL A 112 -5.34 -4.82 -2.69
CA VAL A 112 -6.26 -5.89 -2.31
C VAL A 112 -7.45 -5.26 -1.60
N ASP A 113 -8.61 -5.30 -2.25
CA ASP A 113 -9.84 -4.73 -1.74
C ASP A 113 -10.54 -5.71 -0.82
N LYS A 114 -11.23 -5.20 0.20
CA LYS A 114 -11.96 -5.99 1.20
C LYS A 114 -11.06 -7.05 1.85
N ALA A 115 -9.90 -6.60 2.27
CA ALA A 115 -8.84 -7.48 2.77
C ALA A 115 -9.28 -8.41 3.92
N GLY A 116 -10.27 -8.01 4.71
CA GLY A 116 -10.79 -8.85 5.80
C GLY A 116 -11.43 -10.14 5.32
N GLN A 117 -11.71 -10.27 4.01
CA GLN A 117 -12.27 -11.49 3.44
C GLN A 117 -11.20 -12.50 3.04
N LEU A 118 -9.92 -12.18 3.21
CA LEU A 118 -8.87 -13.17 3.01
C LEU A 118 -9.05 -14.31 4.00
N THR A 119 -8.97 -15.54 3.51
CA THR A 119 -8.97 -16.68 4.41
C THR A 119 -7.61 -16.72 5.14
N ALA A 120 -7.58 -17.37 6.31
CA ALA A 120 -6.33 -17.53 7.06
C ALA A 120 -5.27 -18.22 6.20
N GLU A 121 -5.71 -19.18 5.40
CA GLU A 121 -4.84 -19.93 4.50
C GLU A 121 -4.23 -19.03 3.43
N THR A 122 -5.04 -18.20 2.80
CA THR A 122 -4.57 -17.27 1.78
C THR A 122 -3.62 -16.22 2.39
N ALA A 123 -3.99 -15.69 3.55
CA ALA A 123 -3.16 -14.69 4.22
C ALA A 123 -1.79 -15.26 4.60
N ALA A 124 -1.75 -16.50 5.09
CA ALA A 124 -0.50 -17.16 5.44
C ALA A 124 0.37 -17.38 4.21
N TYR A 125 -0.23 -17.81 3.11
CA TYR A 125 0.48 -18.02 1.86
C TYR A 125 1.06 -16.71 1.31
N MET A 126 0.26 -15.65 1.35
CA MET A 126 0.73 -14.32 0.93
C MET A 126 1.92 -13.87 1.75
N SER A 127 1.86 -14.02 3.07
CA SER A 127 2.97 -13.63 3.94
C SER A 127 4.24 -14.39 3.59
N GLN A 128 4.12 -15.67 3.33
CA GLN A 128 5.24 -16.50 2.96
C GLN A 128 5.87 -16.06 1.62
N VAL A 129 5.03 -15.81 0.62
CA VAL A 129 5.51 -15.37 -0.69
C VAL A 129 6.12 -13.98 -0.62
N MET A 130 5.55 -13.09 0.20
CA MET A 130 6.05 -11.72 0.34
C MET A 130 7.42 -11.63 1.00
N GLU A 131 7.85 -12.67 1.70
CA GLU A 131 9.19 -12.74 2.28
C GLU A 131 10.25 -13.12 1.24
N GLN A 132 9.84 -13.53 0.06
CA GLN A 132 10.74 -13.91 -1.00
C GLN A 132 10.99 -12.75 -1.96
N ASN A 133 11.71 -13.00 -3.04
CA ASN A 133 11.95 -11.97 -4.04
C ASN A 133 10.70 -11.74 -4.89
N THR A 134 10.01 -10.63 -4.63
CA THR A 134 8.82 -10.20 -5.37
C THR A 134 9.15 -9.00 -6.26
N GLN A 135 10.43 -8.76 -6.50
CA GLN A 135 10.92 -7.60 -7.25
C GLN A 135 10.54 -6.28 -6.56
N GLY A 136 10.28 -6.34 -5.25
CA GLY A 136 9.89 -5.16 -4.48
C GLY A 136 8.45 -4.74 -4.62
N MET A 137 7.57 -5.67 -5.03
CA MET A 137 6.15 -5.35 -5.17
C MET A 137 5.57 -4.81 -3.87
N VAL A 138 4.85 -3.70 -3.98
CA VAL A 138 4.15 -3.10 -2.84
C VAL A 138 2.73 -3.63 -2.79
N VAL A 139 2.33 -4.16 -1.64
CA VAL A 139 0.97 -4.68 -1.43
C VAL A 139 0.22 -3.73 -0.52
N ILE A 140 -0.94 -3.27 -0.99
CA ILE A 140 -1.80 -2.37 -0.21
C ILE A 140 -3.09 -3.12 0.09
N LEU A 141 -3.37 -3.32 1.38
CA LEU A 141 -4.61 -3.96 1.82
C LEU A 141 -5.57 -2.88 2.27
N GLU A 142 -6.78 -2.88 1.72
CA GLU A 142 -7.78 -1.90 2.12
C GLU A 142 -9.08 -2.57 2.58
N ASP A 143 -9.67 -2.03 3.66
CA ASP A 143 -10.96 -2.50 4.16
C ASP A 143 -11.47 -1.52 5.23
N THR A 144 -12.62 -1.84 5.80
CA THR A 144 -13.14 -1.15 6.96
C THR A 144 -12.27 -1.46 8.17
N ARG A 145 -12.49 -0.73 9.27
CA ARG A 145 -11.76 -0.96 10.51
C ARG A 145 -11.89 -2.42 10.98
N ALA A 146 -13.10 -2.97 10.91
CA ALA A 146 -13.33 -4.35 11.30
C ALA A 146 -12.58 -5.33 10.38
N GLY A 147 -12.57 -5.06 9.08
CA GLY A 147 -11.86 -5.90 8.12
C GLY A 147 -10.35 -5.88 8.33
N ILE A 148 -9.77 -4.70 8.55
CA ILE A 148 -8.34 -4.58 8.81
C ILE A 148 -7.96 -5.28 10.10
N ARG A 149 -8.79 -5.13 11.14
CA ARG A 149 -8.56 -5.80 12.41
C ARG A 149 -8.53 -7.31 12.26
N LYS A 150 -9.42 -7.83 11.42
CA LYS A 150 -9.49 -9.26 11.14
C LYS A 150 -8.20 -9.75 10.47
N VAL A 151 -7.68 -8.99 9.51
CA VAL A 151 -6.42 -9.32 8.86
C VAL A 151 -5.26 -9.34 9.87
N MET A 152 -5.21 -8.34 10.73
CA MET A 152 -4.12 -8.22 11.70
C MET A 152 -4.12 -9.33 12.75
N ASN A 153 -5.28 -9.91 13.02
CA ASN A 153 -5.43 -10.95 14.05
C ASN A 153 -5.38 -12.38 13.50
N SER A 154 -5.16 -12.53 12.20
CA SER A 154 -5.11 -13.87 11.60
C SER A 154 -3.71 -14.46 11.47
#